data_5ad550cb9fb00005f5527ab136d3a72b
#
_entry.id   5ad550cb9fb00005f5527ab136d3a72b
#
_cell.length_a   1.000
_cell.length_b   1.000
_cell.length_c   1.000
_cell.angle_alpha   90.00
_cell.angle_beta   90.00
_cell.angle_gamma   90.00
#
_symmetry.space_group_name_H-M   'P 1'
#
loop_
_entity.id
_entity.type
_entity.pdbx_description
1 polymer ?
#
loop_
_entity_poly.entity_id
_entity_poly.type
_entity_poly.pdbx_seq_one_letter_code
_entity_poly.pdbx_strand_id
1 'polypeptide(L)'
;MSAVTLFELARGIASGAIRVVDLTQTLAPEFPTIILPPEFGQCAPFRLEEISRYDERGPAWYWNNFTVGEHTGTHFDAPIHWVSGKDLPDNAVDTIPVKNFIAPAAVIDCSKAAAVEPDFLMTVATVEAWEEQHGRIERGSWLLLRTDWSKKPYADYAGLREDGAHTPGPSPEVVKWLVEERDVHGFGTETIGTDAGQAQHFNPPFPAHFYMHGRGRYGLQCLTNLDQLPPKGAVIIAAPLKIKQGSGSPLRVLALVAGERA
;
A
#
# COMPACT_ATOMS: atom_id res chain seq x y z
N MET A 1 -9.04 -30.67 2.96
CA MET A 1 -9.95 -29.50 2.99
C MET A 1 -10.72 -29.49 1.68
N SER A 2 -12.06 -29.44 1.71
CA SER A 2 -12.85 -29.27 0.47
C SER A 2 -12.52 -27.91 -0.15
N ALA A 3 -12.35 -27.87 -1.47
CA ALA A 3 -12.14 -26.61 -2.16
C ALA A 3 -13.38 -25.73 -1.96
N VAL A 4 -13.20 -24.52 -1.40
CA VAL A 4 -14.25 -23.50 -1.37
C VAL A 4 -14.55 -23.16 -2.83
N THR A 5 -15.79 -23.30 -3.25
CA THR A 5 -16.18 -22.90 -4.61
C THR A 5 -16.21 -21.39 -4.70
N LEU A 6 -16.00 -20.82 -5.91
CA LEU A 6 -16.16 -19.36 -6.14
C LEU A 6 -17.56 -18.88 -5.76
N PHE A 7 -18.55 -19.75 -5.86
CA PHE A 7 -19.92 -19.46 -5.49
C PHE A 7 -20.10 -19.33 -3.96
N GLU A 8 -19.42 -20.19 -3.17
CA GLU A 8 -19.42 -20.09 -1.70
C GLU A 8 -18.72 -18.82 -1.23
N LEU A 9 -17.62 -18.40 -1.90
CA LEU A 9 -16.98 -17.13 -1.64
C LEU A 9 -17.96 -15.95 -1.88
N ALA A 10 -18.63 -15.93 -3.04
CA ALA A 10 -19.58 -14.88 -3.36
C ALA A 10 -20.78 -14.84 -2.38
N ARG A 11 -21.29 -16.00 -1.98
CA ARG A 11 -22.34 -16.12 -0.94
C ARG A 11 -21.86 -15.62 0.41
N GLY A 12 -20.64 -15.97 0.79
CA GLY A 12 -20.03 -15.51 2.04
C GLY A 12 -19.93 -13.98 2.11
N ILE A 13 -19.54 -13.35 1.00
CA ILE A 13 -19.53 -11.88 0.89
C ILE A 13 -20.96 -11.32 1.00
N ALA A 14 -21.91 -11.85 0.24
CA ALA A 14 -23.29 -11.38 0.23
C ALA A 14 -23.99 -11.53 1.60
N SER A 15 -23.65 -12.55 2.36
CA SER A 15 -24.23 -12.81 3.69
C SER A 15 -23.51 -12.11 4.84
N GLY A 16 -22.34 -11.50 4.60
CA GLY A 16 -21.48 -10.92 5.66
C GLY A 16 -20.61 -11.95 6.40
N ALA A 17 -20.69 -13.24 6.08
CA ALA A 17 -19.77 -14.26 6.61
C ALA A 17 -18.31 -14.04 6.16
N ILE A 18 -18.13 -13.30 5.07
CA ILE A 18 -16.87 -12.72 4.64
C ILE A 18 -17.09 -11.21 4.55
N ARG A 19 -16.39 -10.46 5.37
CA ARG A 19 -16.42 -9.01 5.37
C ARG A 19 -15.41 -8.46 4.36
N VAL A 20 -15.79 -7.45 3.61
CA VAL A 20 -14.89 -6.70 2.73
C VAL A 20 -14.51 -5.41 3.43
N VAL A 21 -13.23 -5.20 3.66
CA VAL A 21 -12.68 -3.96 4.24
C VAL A 21 -12.04 -3.15 3.14
N ASP A 22 -12.43 -1.87 3.04
CA ASP A 22 -11.82 -0.91 2.12
C ASP A 22 -10.57 -0.32 2.77
N LEU A 23 -9.40 -0.58 2.19
CA LEU A 23 -8.11 -0.10 2.67
C LEU A 23 -7.64 1.18 1.94
N THR A 24 -8.56 1.90 1.29
CA THR A 24 -8.26 2.99 0.38
C THR A 24 -8.65 4.34 0.97
N GLN A 25 -7.73 5.29 0.95
CA GLN A 25 -8.03 6.69 1.23
C GLN A 25 -8.88 7.29 0.10
N THR A 26 -9.78 8.20 0.45
CA THR A 26 -10.54 8.92 -0.57
C THR A 26 -9.59 9.82 -1.36
N LEU A 27 -9.53 9.61 -2.67
CA LEU A 27 -8.73 10.44 -3.56
C LEU A 27 -9.46 11.77 -3.80
N ALA A 28 -8.90 12.83 -3.28
CA ALA A 28 -9.46 14.18 -3.33
C ALA A 28 -8.34 15.21 -3.60
N PRO A 29 -8.64 16.40 -4.13
CA PRO A 29 -7.62 17.45 -4.37
C PRO A 29 -6.81 17.82 -3.12
N GLU A 30 -7.40 17.67 -1.94
CA GLU A 30 -6.79 17.98 -0.65
C GLU A 30 -5.91 16.85 -0.11
N PHE A 31 -5.95 15.65 -0.72
CA PHE A 31 -5.11 14.56 -0.28
C PHE A 31 -3.63 14.89 -0.55
N PRO A 32 -2.74 14.82 0.46
CA PRO A 32 -1.35 15.21 0.31
C PRO A 32 -0.61 14.28 -0.66
N THR A 33 0.20 14.89 -1.53
CA THR A 33 1.15 14.18 -2.39
C THR A 33 2.55 14.26 -1.79
N ILE A 34 3.43 13.36 -2.22
CA ILE A 34 4.87 13.50 -1.92
C ILE A 34 5.39 14.82 -2.49
N ILE A 35 6.18 15.53 -1.70
CA ILE A 35 6.90 16.73 -2.11
C ILE A 35 8.38 16.38 -2.17
N LEU A 36 8.93 16.40 -3.36
CA LEU A 36 10.35 16.14 -3.60
C LEU A 36 11.14 17.46 -3.62
N PRO A 37 12.46 17.43 -3.39
CA PRO A 37 13.33 18.57 -3.63
C PRO A 37 13.07 19.21 -5.00
N PRO A 38 13.14 20.55 -5.12
CA PRO A 38 12.72 21.27 -6.34
C PRO A 38 13.44 20.88 -7.64
N GLU A 39 14.64 20.30 -7.53
CA GLU A 39 15.44 19.81 -8.66
C GLU A 39 14.87 18.53 -9.28
N PHE A 40 13.95 17.84 -8.61
CA PHE A 40 13.29 16.64 -9.12
C PHE A 40 11.91 16.94 -9.68
N GLY A 41 11.42 16.06 -10.57
CA GLY A 41 10.03 16.11 -11.03
C GLY A 41 9.05 15.91 -9.88
N GLN A 42 7.92 16.63 -9.90
CA GLN A 42 6.90 16.53 -8.86
C GLN A 42 5.73 15.66 -9.30
N CYS A 43 5.23 14.84 -8.38
CA CYS A 43 4.00 14.08 -8.58
C CYS A 43 2.80 15.02 -8.67
N ALA A 44 1.94 14.84 -9.67
CA ALA A 44 0.75 15.65 -9.81
C ALA A 44 -0.29 15.33 -8.73
N PRO A 45 -0.86 16.34 -8.03
CA PRO A 45 -1.99 16.13 -7.15
C PRO A 45 -3.23 15.70 -7.94
N PHE A 46 -4.18 15.10 -7.26
CA PHE A 46 -5.47 14.78 -7.88
C PHE A 46 -6.22 16.07 -8.25
N ARG A 47 -6.75 16.12 -9.46
CA ARG A 47 -7.62 17.19 -9.95
C ARG A 47 -8.83 16.60 -10.63
N LEU A 48 -9.98 17.19 -10.40
CA LEU A 48 -11.25 16.82 -11.01
C LEU A 48 -11.76 18.00 -11.85
N GLU A 49 -12.11 17.74 -13.11
CA GLU A 49 -12.68 18.73 -14.03
C GLU A 49 -14.08 18.27 -14.43
N GLU A 50 -15.10 18.99 -13.97
CA GLU A 50 -16.48 18.69 -14.31
C GLU A 50 -16.75 18.97 -15.80
N ILE A 51 -17.21 17.95 -16.53
CA ILE A 51 -17.62 18.08 -17.92
C ILE A 51 -19.09 18.48 -17.99
N SER A 52 -19.97 17.79 -17.22
CA SER A 52 -21.40 18.11 -17.13
C SER A 52 -21.98 17.55 -15.83
N ARG A 53 -23.06 18.14 -15.35
CA ARG A 53 -23.80 17.69 -14.18
C ARG A 53 -25.31 17.89 -14.39
N TYR A 54 -25.91 17.05 -15.21
CA TYR A 54 -27.36 17.10 -15.53
C TYR A 54 -27.80 18.51 -15.99
N ASP A 55 -26.95 19.16 -16.77
CA ASP A 55 -27.12 20.52 -17.29
C ASP A 55 -27.16 20.52 -18.84
N GLU A 56 -27.12 21.69 -19.46
CA GLU A 56 -27.14 21.86 -20.92
C GLU A 56 -25.96 21.16 -21.65
N ARG A 57 -24.83 20.94 -20.95
CA ARG A 57 -23.66 20.24 -21.48
C ARG A 57 -23.86 18.70 -21.51
N GLY A 58 -24.88 18.19 -20.81
CA GLY A 58 -25.21 16.79 -20.72
C GLY A 58 -26.42 16.55 -19.83
N PRO A 59 -27.68 16.64 -20.37
CA PRO A 59 -28.88 16.70 -19.53
C PRO A 59 -29.23 15.39 -18.83
N ALA A 60 -28.64 14.26 -19.25
CA ALA A 60 -28.93 12.94 -18.69
C ALA A 60 -27.75 12.32 -17.88
N TRP A 61 -26.61 13.00 -17.80
CA TRP A 61 -25.42 12.43 -17.15
C TRP A 61 -24.62 13.45 -16.36
N TYR A 62 -23.85 12.91 -15.39
CA TYR A 62 -22.80 13.57 -14.66
C TYR A 62 -21.47 12.84 -14.90
N TRP A 63 -20.44 13.54 -15.34
CA TRP A 63 -19.11 12.97 -15.55
C TRP A 63 -18.02 14.04 -15.48
N ASN A 64 -16.80 13.56 -15.27
CA ASN A 64 -15.64 14.39 -15.09
C ASN A 64 -14.43 13.82 -15.85
N ASN A 65 -13.50 14.67 -16.19
CA ASN A 65 -12.09 14.27 -16.37
C ASN A 65 -11.40 14.28 -15.01
N PHE A 66 -10.32 13.52 -14.86
CA PHE A 66 -9.41 13.68 -13.75
C PHE A 66 -7.96 13.57 -14.19
N THR A 67 -7.07 14.26 -13.47
CA THR A 67 -5.61 14.15 -13.59
C THR A 67 -5.06 13.73 -12.25
N VAL A 68 -4.10 12.80 -12.27
CA VAL A 68 -3.45 12.29 -11.05
C VAL A 68 -2.09 11.72 -11.41
N GLY A 69 -1.11 11.81 -10.51
CA GLY A 69 0.14 11.09 -10.63
C GLY A 69 -0.03 9.59 -10.33
N GLU A 70 0.78 8.74 -10.95
CA GLU A 70 0.76 7.29 -10.71
C GLU A 70 0.96 6.94 -9.23
N HIS A 71 1.69 7.77 -8.48
CA HIS A 71 2.04 7.60 -7.07
C HIS A 71 1.33 8.61 -6.16
N THR A 72 0.03 8.79 -6.34
CA THR A 72 -0.81 9.72 -5.56
C THR A 72 -1.92 8.96 -4.82
N GLY A 73 -2.16 9.30 -3.55
CA GLY A 73 -3.16 8.65 -2.71
C GLY A 73 -2.80 7.20 -2.40
N THR A 74 -3.80 6.37 -2.13
CA THR A 74 -3.55 4.93 -2.02
C THR A 74 -3.18 4.39 -3.39
N HIS A 75 -1.95 3.87 -3.52
CA HIS A 75 -1.41 3.42 -4.80
C HIS A 75 -0.56 2.17 -4.69
N PHE A 76 -0.34 1.55 -5.83
CA PHE A 76 0.50 0.37 -6.04
C PHE A 76 1.80 0.79 -6.72
N ASP A 77 2.93 0.25 -6.24
CA ASP A 77 4.24 0.39 -6.88
C ASP A 77 4.63 -0.91 -7.57
N ALA A 78 4.92 -0.81 -8.87
CA ALA A 78 5.48 -1.89 -9.66
C ALA A 78 7.02 -1.88 -9.58
N PRO A 79 7.71 -3.01 -9.83
CA PRO A 79 9.18 -3.08 -9.74
C PRO A 79 9.93 -2.06 -10.61
N ILE A 80 9.39 -1.71 -11.77
CA ILE A 80 9.98 -0.70 -12.68
C ILE A 80 10.06 0.70 -12.07
N HIS A 81 9.28 0.96 -11.01
CA HIS A 81 9.30 2.24 -10.30
C HIS A 81 10.69 2.56 -9.74
N TRP A 82 11.47 1.56 -9.38
CA TRP A 82 12.78 1.76 -8.77
C TRP A 82 13.92 1.24 -9.64
N VAL A 83 15.07 1.91 -9.56
CA VAL A 83 16.25 1.58 -10.37
C VAL A 83 16.70 0.11 -10.21
N SER A 84 16.49 -0.50 -9.04
CA SER A 84 16.83 -1.91 -8.79
C SER A 84 15.92 -2.90 -9.48
N GLY A 85 14.70 -2.51 -9.85
CA GLY A 85 13.71 -3.34 -10.53
C GLY A 85 13.55 -3.04 -12.02
N LYS A 86 14.23 -2.01 -12.53
CA LYS A 86 14.02 -1.46 -13.89
C LYS A 86 14.19 -2.46 -15.03
N ASP A 87 15.07 -3.44 -14.87
CA ASP A 87 15.42 -4.41 -15.93
C ASP A 87 14.82 -5.81 -15.69
N LEU A 88 13.95 -5.96 -14.67
CA LEU A 88 13.29 -7.23 -14.38
C LEU A 88 12.19 -7.53 -15.43
N PRO A 89 11.91 -8.81 -15.72
CA PRO A 89 10.75 -9.18 -16.53
C PRO A 89 9.45 -8.84 -15.77
N ASP A 90 8.36 -8.60 -16.52
CA ASP A 90 7.02 -8.36 -15.99
C ASP A 90 6.99 -7.31 -14.87
N ASN A 91 7.76 -6.26 -15.02
CA ASN A 91 8.04 -5.27 -13.99
C ASN A 91 7.11 -4.03 -14.00
N ALA A 92 6.28 -3.85 -15.02
CA ALA A 92 5.33 -2.74 -15.16
C ALA A 92 3.88 -3.20 -14.89
N VAL A 93 3.00 -2.30 -14.47
CA VAL A 93 1.63 -2.66 -14.07
C VAL A 93 0.82 -3.35 -15.17
N ASP A 94 1.13 -3.14 -16.44
CA ASP A 94 0.47 -3.78 -17.58
C ASP A 94 1.02 -5.17 -17.92
N THR A 95 2.21 -5.53 -17.41
CA THR A 95 2.87 -6.81 -17.66
C THR A 95 2.85 -7.76 -16.47
N ILE A 96 2.68 -7.27 -15.24
CA ILE A 96 2.58 -8.09 -14.04
C ILE A 96 1.48 -9.16 -14.20
N PRO A 97 1.77 -10.46 -13.94
CA PRO A 97 0.77 -11.51 -13.99
C PRO A 97 -0.40 -11.22 -13.03
N VAL A 98 -1.63 -11.23 -13.53
CA VAL A 98 -2.85 -10.81 -12.79
C VAL A 98 -3.08 -11.58 -11.48
N LYS A 99 -2.59 -12.82 -11.37
CA LYS A 99 -2.65 -13.61 -10.12
C LYS A 99 -1.89 -12.94 -8.98
N ASN A 100 -0.91 -12.08 -9.27
CA ASN A 100 -0.10 -11.37 -8.27
C ASN A 100 -0.84 -10.18 -7.64
N PHE A 101 -2.02 -9.81 -8.13
CA PHE A 101 -2.85 -8.79 -7.51
C PHE A 101 -3.75 -9.32 -6.39
N ILE A 102 -3.68 -10.62 -6.09
CA ILE A 102 -4.45 -11.26 -5.01
C ILE A 102 -3.49 -12.12 -4.18
N ALA A 103 -3.31 -11.77 -2.91
CA ALA A 103 -2.42 -12.50 -2.01
C ALA A 103 -2.88 -12.42 -0.54
N PRO A 104 -2.52 -13.40 0.30
CA PRO A 104 -2.76 -13.31 1.75
C PRO A 104 -1.95 -12.16 2.36
N ALA A 105 -2.31 -11.74 3.59
CA ALA A 105 -1.60 -10.70 4.32
C ALA A 105 -1.30 -11.09 5.77
N ALA A 106 -0.16 -10.57 6.25
CA ALA A 106 0.19 -10.45 7.66
C ALA A 106 0.18 -8.95 8.02
N VAL A 107 -0.50 -8.59 9.11
CA VAL A 107 -0.59 -7.22 9.62
C VAL A 107 0.20 -7.10 10.91
N ILE A 108 1.24 -6.26 10.91
CA ILE A 108 2.05 -5.99 12.08
C ILE A 108 1.62 -4.65 12.68
N ASP A 109 1.06 -4.70 13.89
CA ASP A 109 0.58 -3.51 14.60
C ASP A 109 1.72 -2.86 15.40
N CYS A 110 2.20 -1.73 14.88
CA CYS A 110 3.16 -0.85 15.53
C CYS A 110 2.53 0.52 15.92
N SER A 111 1.20 0.63 15.92
CA SER A 111 0.49 1.90 16.12
C SER A 111 0.86 2.60 17.44
N LYS A 112 1.03 1.84 18.54
CA LYS A 112 1.43 2.39 19.83
C LYS A 112 2.86 2.96 19.81
N ALA A 113 3.79 2.29 19.15
CA ALA A 113 5.18 2.76 19.04
C ALA A 113 5.26 3.99 18.13
N ALA A 114 4.60 3.97 16.98
CA ALA A 114 4.53 5.08 16.05
C ALA A 114 3.83 6.34 16.64
N ALA A 115 2.89 6.14 17.56
CA ALA A 115 2.24 7.26 18.26
C ALA A 115 3.19 8.01 19.21
N VAL A 116 4.21 7.32 19.75
CA VAL A 116 5.21 7.91 20.67
C VAL A 116 6.40 8.45 19.89
N GLU A 117 6.83 7.73 18.85
CA GLU A 117 8.02 8.04 18.06
C GLU A 117 7.64 8.10 16.57
N PRO A 118 7.53 9.32 15.98
CA PRO A 118 7.22 9.47 14.56
C PRO A 118 8.23 8.80 13.62
N ASP A 119 9.50 8.71 14.02
CA ASP A 119 10.57 8.04 13.28
C ASP A 119 10.75 6.58 13.69
N PHE A 120 9.72 5.96 14.26
CA PHE A 120 9.75 4.55 14.65
C PHE A 120 10.14 3.65 13.49
N LEU A 121 11.10 2.76 13.74
CA LEU A 121 11.54 1.76 12.78
C LEU A 121 11.10 0.35 13.21
N MET A 122 10.30 -0.30 12.38
CA MET A 122 10.03 -1.74 12.50
C MET A 122 11.33 -2.51 12.21
N THR A 123 11.74 -3.39 13.13
CA THR A 123 12.96 -4.18 13.05
C THR A 123 12.68 -5.66 12.83
N VAL A 124 13.73 -6.47 12.57
CA VAL A 124 13.61 -7.94 12.54
C VAL A 124 13.03 -8.46 13.85
N ALA A 125 13.52 -7.99 14.99
CA ALA A 125 13.00 -8.39 16.30
C ALA A 125 11.51 -8.08 16.48
N THR A 126 11.01 -6.97 15.91
CA THR A 126 9.57 -6.64 15.92
C THR A 126 8.77 -7.73 15.18
N VAL A 127 9.26 -8.15 14.01
CA VAL A 127 8.60 -9.19 13.20
C VAL A 127 8.68 -10.56 13.87
N GLU A 128 9.83 -10.93 14.43
CA GLU A 128 10.02 -12.20 15.15
C GLU A 128 9.10 -12.29 16.37
N ALA A 129 8.99 -11.24 17.16
CA ALA A 129 8.06 -11.18 18.30
C ALA A 129 6.59 -11.33 17.87
N TRP A 130 6.22 -10.78 16.70
CA TRP A 130 4.91 -11.00 16.11
C TRP A 130 4.72 -12.46 15.65
N GLU A 131 5.76 -13.07 15.05
CA GLU A 131 5.72 -14.47 14.60
C GLU A 131 5.62 -15.46 15.77
N GLU A 132 6.20 -15.15 16.93
CA GLU A 132 6.04 -15.98 18.15
C GLU A 132 4.56 -16.05 18.58
N GLN A 133 3.79 -15.00 18.38
CA GLN A 133 2.39 -14.94 18.77
C GLN A 133 1.43 -15.48 17.71
N HIS A 134 1.75 -15.28 16.42
CA HIS A 134 0.83 -15.54 15.31
C HIS A 134 1.32 -16.61 14.34
N GLY A 135 2.51 -17.15 14.58
CA GLY A 135 3.19 -18.10 13.69
C GLY A 135 3.85 -17.38 12.50
N ARG A 136 4.80 -18.09 11.89
CA ARG A 136 5.64 -17.59 10.79
C ARG A 136 4.81 -16.96 9.67
N ILE A 137 5.29 -15.85 9.11
CA ILE A 137 4.73 -15.22 7.91
C ILE A 137 4.77 -16.23 6.76
N GLU A 138 3.64 -16.41 6.08
CA GLU A 138 3.54 -17.31 4.94
C GLU A 138 4.23 -16.68 3.71
N ARG A 139 5.00 -17.49 2.98
CA ARG A 139 5.62 -17.08 1.72
C ARG A 139 4.57 -16.53 0.76
N GLY A 140 4.89 -15.44 0.08
CA GLY A 140 3.97 -14.80 -0.86
C GLY A 140 2.84 -14.00 -0.19
N SER A 141 2.92 -13.73 1.12
CA SER A 141 2.00 -12.81 1.79
C SER A 141 2.45 -11.35 1.65
N TRP A 142 1.50 -10.44 1.56
CA TRP A 142 1.74 -9.03 1.88
C TRP A 142 2.13 -8.89 3.35
N LEU A 143 3.13 -8.08 3.64
CA LEU A 143 3.37 -7.58 4.98
C LEU A 143 2.83 -6.15 5.06
N LEU A 144 1.83 -5.92 5.91
CA LEU A 144 1.20 -4.63 6.10
C LEU A 144 1.62 -4.06 7.46
N LEU A 145 2.25 -2.90 7.45
CA LEU A 145 2.68 -2.19 8.66
C LEU A 145 1.57 -1.22 9.09
N ARG A 146 0.88 -1.55 10.18
CA ARG A 146 -0.10 -0.68 10.81
C ARG A 146 0.60 0.29 11.76
N THR A 147 0.38 1.57 11.57
CA THR A 147 0.93 2.66 12.40
C THR A 147 -0.15 3.64 12.88
N ASP A 148 -1.39 3.46 12.43
CA ASP A 148 -2.50 4.41 12.56
C ASP A 148 -2.17 5.79 11.97
N TRP A 149 -1.17 5.88 11.10
CA TRP A 149 -0.77 7.11 10.43
C TRP A 149 -1.89 7.66 9.55
N SER A 150 -2.68 6.77 8.97
CA SER A 150 -3.84 7.10 8.14
C SER A 150 -4.92 7.90 8.87
N LYS A 151 -4.89 7.95 10.20
CA LYS A 151 -5.82 8.69 11.05
C LYS A 151 -5.38 10.14 11.29
N LYS A 152 -4.18 10.52 10.83
CA LYS A 152 -3.69 11.90 10.96
C LYS A 152 -4.44 12.86 10.03
N PRO A 153 -4.59 14.13 10.42
CA PRO A 153 -5.08 15.17 9.52
C PRO A 153 -4.18 15.28 8.28
N TYR A 154 -4.74 15.61 7.13
CA TYR A 154 -3.98 15.77 5.88
C TYR A 154 -2.84 16.80 5.98
N ALA A 155 -2.99 17.82 6.79
CA ALA A 155 -1.94 18.82 7.03
C ALA A 155 -0.67 18.21 7.66
N ASP A 156 -0.84 17.16 8.47
CA ASP A 156 0.25 16.50 9.21
C ASP A 156 0.67 15.17 8.55
N TYR A 157 -0.03 14.74 7.51
CA TYR A 157 0.09 13.41 6.93
C TYR A 157 1.46 13.16 6.30
N ALA A 158 2.04 14.16 5.64
CA ALA A 158 3.36 14.06 5.04
C ALA A 158 4.50 14.02 6.07
N GLY A 159 4.24 14.39 7.34
CA GLY A 159 5.22 14.42 8.41
C GLY A 159 6.40 15.36 8.16
N LEU A 160 6.25 16.40 7.31
CA LEU A 160 7.34 17.26 6.89
C LEU A 160 7.85 18.15 8.03
N ARG A 161 9.16 18.20 8.18
CA ARG A 161 9.92 19.13 9.03
C ARG A 161 11.00 19.82 8.19
N GLU A 162 11.85 20.65 8.83
CA GLU A 162 12.92 21.40 8.14
C GLU A 162 13.95 20.48 7.45
N ASP A 163 14.21 19.30 8.01
CA ASP A 163 15.18 18.31 7.54
C ASP A 163 14.57 17.17 6.72
N GLY A 164 13.28 17.21 6.42
CA GLY A 164 12.59 16.22 5.59
C GLY A 164 11.33 15.63 6.23
N ALA A 165 10.90 14.50 5.72
CA ALA A 165 9.74 13.79 6.25
C ALA A 165 10.13 12.97 7.51
N HIS A 166 9.22 12.96 8.48
CA HIS A 166 9.31 12.18 9.71
C HIS A 166 8.09 11.27 9.81
N THR A 167 8.21 10.07 9.28
CA THR A 167 7.15 9.05 9.26
C THR A 167 7.73 7.69 9.65
N PRO A 168 6.96 6.85 10.37
CA PRO A 168 7.41 5.52 10.71
C PRO A 168 7.54 4.63 9.47
N GLY A 169 8.43 3.64 9.56
CA GLY A 169 8.64 2.69 8.47
C GLY A 169 9.51 1.50 8.87
N PRO A 170 9.99 0.71 7.91
CA PRO A 170 10.88 -0.42 8.16
C PRO A 170 12.34 0.01 8.25
N SER A 171 13.14 -0.70 9.06
CA SER A 171 14.60 -0.58 9.00
C SER A 171 15.17 -1.24 7.73
N PRO A 172 16.36 -0.85 7.24
CA PRO A 172 16.99 -1.50 6.09
C PRO A 172 17.16 -3.01 6.26
N GLU A 173 17.54 -3.45 7.45
CA GLU A 173 17.80 -4.86 7.78
C GLU A 173 16.51 -5.68 7.70
N VAL A 174 15.38 -5.17 8.23
CA VAL A 174 14.13 -5.91 8.18
C VAL A 174 13.61 -6.06 6.78
N VAL A 175 13.73 -5.04 5.92
CA VAL A 175 13.28 -5.14 4.53
C VAL A 175 14.07 -6.21 3.78
N LYS A 176 15.39 -6.19 3.89
CA LYS A 176 16.25 -7.21 3.31
C LYS A 176 15.87 -8.60 3.80
N TRP A 177 15.72 -8.77 5.10
CA TRP A 177 15.35 -10.03 5.74
C TRP A 177 13.96 -10.53 5.30
N LEU A 178 12.96 -9.64 5.19
CA LEU A 178 11.63 -10.00 4.70
C LEU A 178 11.65 -10.57 3.28
N VAL A 179 12.47 -9.99 2.42
CA VAL A 179 12.63 -10.47 1.05
C VAL A 179 13.38 -11.79 0.99
N GLU A 180 14.51 -11.90 1.73
CA GLU A 180 15.41 -13.05 1.63
C GLU A 180 14.93 -14.26 2.47
N GLU A 181 14.39 -14.01 3.67
CA GLU A 181 14.06 -15.06 4.64
C GLU A 181 12.57 -15.39 4.73
N ARG A 182 11.70 -14.45 4.33
CA ARG A 182 10.24 -14.63 4.37
C ARG A 182 9.62 -14.71 2.98
N ASP A 183 10.34 -14.27 1.95
CA ASP A 183 9.86 -14.26 0.56
C ASP A 183 8.47 -13.63 0.45
N VAL A 184 8.32 -12.45 1.06
CA VAL A 184 7.05 -11.71 1.07
C VAL A 184 6.65 -11.30 -0.34
N HIS A 185 5.36 -11.15 -0.57
CA HIS A 185 4.80 -10.71 -1.85
C HIS A 185 5.06 -9.22 -2.12
N GLY A 186 4.99 -8.43 -1.07
CA GLY A 186 5.21 -6.99 -1.08
C GLY A 186 5.09 -6.41 0.32
N PHE A 187 5.27 -5.10 0.41
CA PHE A 187 5.20 -4.35 1.65
C PHE A 187 4.17 -3.23 1.53
N GLY A 188 3.31 -3.05 2.52
CA GLY A 188 2.28 -2.02 2.54
C GLY A 188 2.30 -1.19 3.81
N THR A 189 2.03 0.12 3.68
CA THR A 189 2.02 1.08 4.81
C THR A 189 0.85 2.05 4.73
N GLU A 190 0.61 2.75 5.83
CA GLU A 190 -0.34 3.86 5.90
C GLU A 190 0.30 5.23 5.60
N THR A 191 1.61 5.29 5.40
CA THR A 191 2.39 6.51 5.14
C THR A 191 2.50 6.83 3.64
N ILE A 192 2.92 8.05 3.32
CA ILE A 192 3.41 8.41 1.97
C ILE A 192 4.80 7.80 1.82
N GLY A 193 4.94 6.80 0.96
CA GLY A 193 6.15 6.01 0.82
C GLY A 193 6.13 4.75 1.69
N THR A 194 6.67 3.65 1.13
CA THR A 194 6.87 2.38 1.85
C THR A 194 8.08 2.43 2.78
N ASP A 195 8.95 3.40 2.62
CA ASP A 195 10.11 3.64 3.48
C ASP A 195 9.77 4.57 4.66
N ALA A 196 10.61 4.57 5.69
CA ALA A 196 10.57 5.56 6.75
C ALA A 196 10.90 6.96 6.22
N GLY A 197 10.39 8.00 6.86
CA GLY A 197 10.54 9.39 6.39
C GLY A 197 11.99 9.84 6.19
N GLN A 198 12.93 9.34 7.01
CA GLN A 198 14.36 9.67 6.93
C GLN A 198 15.19 8.67 6.09
N ALA A 199 14.53 7.85 5.27
CA ALA A 199 15.18 6.75 4.55
C ALA A 199 16.20 7.18 3.48
N GLN A 200 16.24 8.46 3.09
CA GLN A 200 17.31 9.00 2.24
C GLN A 200 18.69 8.88 2.88
N HIS A 201 18.76 8.81 4.21
CA HIS A 201 20.01 8.70 4.99
C HIS A 201 20.40 7.25 5.28
N PHE A 202 19.61 6.26 4.87
CA PHE A 202 19.90 4.84 5.08
C PHE A 202 20.88 4.29 4.03
N ASN A 203 21.36 3.09 4.26
CA ASN A 203 22.22 2.37 3.32
C ASN A 203 21.67 0.95 3.04
N PRO A 204 21.16 0.67 1.82
CA PRO A 204 20.98 1.63 0.72
C PRO A 204 19.90 2.68 1.07
N PRO A 205 19.91 3.85 0.41
CA PRO A 205 18.82 4.80 0.52
C PRO A 205 17.52 4.14 0.07
N PHE A 206 16.40 4.46 0.76
CA PHE A 206 15.07 3.93 0.46
C PHE A 206 15.04 2.39 0.36
N PRO A 207 15.37 1.68 1.46
CA PRO A 207 15.57 0.23 1.44
C PRO A 207 14.32 -0.57 1.07
N ALA A 208 13.10 -0.08 1.39
CA ALA A 208 11.88 -0.77 0.99
C ALA A 208 11.73 -0.76 -0.54
N HIS A 209 11.89 0.39 -1.18
CA HIS A 209 11.92 0.47 -2.64
C HIS A 209 13.06 -0.37 -3.22
N PHE A 210 14.28 -0.23 -2.67
CA PHE A 210 15.47 -0.89 -3.20
C PHE A 210 15.34 -2.42 -3.18
N TYR A 211 15.06 -3.02 -2.03
CA TYR A 211 15.05 -4.47 -1.89
C TYR A 211 13.77 -5.11 -2.44
N MET A 212 12.58 -4.52 -2.21
CA MET A 212 11.32 -5.08 -2.70
C MET A 212 11.30 -5.08 -4.24
N HIS A 213 11.49 -3.91 -4.85
CA HIS A 213 11.44 -3.81 -6.31
C HIS A 213 12.58 -4.56 -6.99
N GLY A 214 13.78 -4.56 -6.41
CA GLY A 214 14.92 -5.31 -6.91
C GLY A 214 14.74 -6.84 -6.93
N ARG A 215 13.73 -7.34 -6.23
CA ARG A 215 13.34 -8.75 -6.22
C ARG A 215 11.97 -9.00 -6.86
N GLY A 216 11.46 -8.03 -7.64
CA GLY A 216 10.17 -8.13 -8.32
C GLY A 216 8.99 -8.16 -7.34
N ARG A 217 9.14 -7.54 -6.14
CA ARG A 217 8.08 -7.40 -5.14
C ARG A 217 7.45 -6.00 -5.23
N TYR A 218 6.30 -5.85 -4.61
CA TYR A 218 5.41 -4.71 -4.82
C TYR A 218 5.32 -3.82 -3.58
N GLY A 219 4.92 -2.54 -3.79
CA GLY A 219 4.57 -1.60 -2.74
C GLY A 219 3.08 -1.28 -2.70
N LEU A 220 2.54 -1.03 -1.50
CA LEU A 220 1.23 -0.41 -1.29
C LEU A 220 1.40 0.75 -0.32
N GLN A 221 0.97 1.93 -0.70
CA GLN A 221 1.16 3.15 0.07
C GLN A 221 -0.17 3.83 0.41
N CYS A 222 -0.15 4.65 1.45
CA CYS A 222 -1.32 5.40 1.91
C CYS A 222 -2.53 4.50 2.19
N LEU A 223 -2.31 3.29 2.73
CA LEU A 223 -3.40 2.41 3.17
C LEU A 223 -4.14 3.03 4.35
N THR A 224 -5.37 2.58 4.59
CA THR A 224 -6.17 2.95 5.77
C THR A 224 -6.89 1.71 6.32
N ASN A 225 -7.54 1.86 7.49
CA ASN A 225 -8.34 0.79 8.10
C ASN A 225 -7.58 -0.52 8.38
N LEU A 226 -6.26 -0.49 8.53
CA LEU A 226 -5.48 -1.67 8.89
C LEU A 226 -5.84 -2.19 10.29
N ASP A 227 -6.40 -1.35 11.15
CA ASP A 227 -6.94 -1.71 12.48
C ASP A 227 -8.17 -2.63 12.41
N GLN A 228 -8.82 -2.74 11.27
CA GLN A 228 -9.95 -3.63 11.04
C GLN A 228 -9.54 -5.04 10.58
N LEU A 229 -8.26 -5.25 10.33
CA LEU A 229 -7.74 -6.54 9.86
C LEU A 229 -7.22 -7.39 11.02
N PRO A 230 -7.40 -8.72 10.96
CA PRO A 230 -6.72 -9.63 11.87
C PRO A 230 -5.21 -9.66 11.58
N PRO A 231 -4.37 -10.05 12.54
CA PRO A 231 -2.94 -10.22 12.30
C PRO A 231 -2.63 -11.15 11.12
N LYS A 232 -3.43 -12.20 10.91
CA LYS A 232 -3.35 -13.15 9.77
C LYS A 232 -4.74 -13.53 9.29
N GLY A 233 -4.84 -14.00 8.05
CA GLY A 233 -6.08 -14.54 7.48
C GLY A 233 -6.86 -13.56 6.60
N ALA A 234 -6.36 -12.35 6.41
CA ALA A 234 -6.87 -11.45 5.37
C ALA A 234 -6.33 -11.85 3.99
N VAL A 235 -7.12 -11.64 2.95
CA VAL A 235 -6.71 -11.72 1.54
C VAL A 235 -6.85 -10.35 0.92
N ILE A 236 -5.75 -9.82 0.38
CA ILE A 236 -5.70 -8.52 -0.25
C ILE A 236 -5.96 -8.64 -1.75
N ILE A 237 -6.80 -7.76 -2.27
CA ILE A 237 -7.02 -7.53 -3.70
C ILE A 237 -6.51 -6.13 -3.99
N ALA A 238 -5.41 -6.04 -4.77
CA ALA A 238 -4.70 -4.79 -5.07
C ALA A 238 -4.39 -4.74 -6.57
N ALA A 239 -5.41 -4.49 -7.39
CA ALA A 239 -5.29 -4.48 -8.86
C ALA A 239 -5.15 -3.04 -9.37
N PRO A 240 -3.94 -2.60 -9.81
CA PRO A 240 -3.72 -1.28 -10.37
C PRO A 240 -4.40 -1.11 -11.74
N LEU A 241 -4.53 0.13 -12.20
CA LEU A 241 -4.92 0.41 -13.58
C LEU A 241 -3.90 -0.19 -14.54
N LYS A 242 -4.36 -0.78 -15.64
CA LYS A 242 -3.46 -1.38 -16.66
C LYS A 242 -2.89 -0.31 -17.58
N ILE A 243 -1.99 0.52 -17.03
CA ILE A 243 -1.31 1.58 -17.77
C ILE A 243 -0.11 0.97 -18.49
N LYS A 244 0.02 1.22 -19.80
CA LYS A 244 1.15 0.71 -20.59
C LYS A 244 2.47 1.24 -20.04
N GLN A 245 3.35 0.33 -19.64
CA GLN A 245 4.64 0.65 -19.02
C GLN A 245 4.52 1.51 -17.73
N GLY A 246 3.35 1.50 -17.07
CA GLY A 246 3.13 2.25 -15.85
C GLY A 246 4.00 1.74 -14.70
N SER A 247 4.58 2.67 -13.96
CA SER A 247 5.43 2.39 -12.79
C SER A 247 4.62 2.14 -11.52
N GLY A 248 3.37 2.56 -11.51
CA GLY A 248 2.41 2.41 -10.43
C GLY A 248 1.02 2.88 -10.85
N SER A 249 0.11 2.91 -9.91
CA SER A 249 -1.23 3.44 -10.16
C SER A 249 -2.00 3.63 -8.86
N PRO A 250 -2.76 4.73 -8.71
CA PRO A 250 -3.86 4.76 -7.76
C PRO A 250 -4.78 3.57 -7.98
N LEU A 251 -5.27 2.98 -6.88
CA LEU A 251 -6.17 1.83 -6.97
C LEU A 251 -7.11 1.79 -5.77
N ARG A 252 -8.11 0.91 -5.82
CA ARG A 252 -8.90 0.56 -4.65
C ARG A 252 -8.41 -0.76 -4.07
N VAL A 253 -7.79 -0.71 -2.90
CA VAL A 253 -7.32 -1.89 -2.18
C VAL A 253 -8.44 -2.44 -1.31
N LEU A 254 -8.76 -3.71 -1.48
CA LEU A 254 -9.78 -4.40 -0.70
C LEU A 254 -9.14 -5.54 0.10
N ALA A 255 -9.61 -5.74 1.33
CA ALA A 255 -9.27 -6.91 2.11
C ALA A 255 -10.52 -7.77 2.35
N LEU A 256 -10.41 -9.07 2.06
CA LEU A 256 -11.40 -10.06 2.47
C LEU A 256 -10.99 -10.65 3.81
N VAL A 257 -11.85 -10.58 4.80
CA VAL A 257 -11.63 -11.11 6.14
C VAL A 257 -12.81 -11.95 6.60
N ALA A 258 -12.57 -12.92 7.48
CA ALA A 258 -13.68 -13.65 8.09
C ALA A 258 -14.61 -12.67 8.81
N GLY A 259 -15.90 -12.77 8.59
CA GLY A 259 -16.91 -12.05 9.37
C GLY A 259 -16.92 -12.54 10.82
N GLU A 260 -17.39 -11.71 11.74
CA GLU A 260 -17.66 -12.13 13.10
C GLU A 260 -18.71 -13.24 13.07
N ARG A 261 -18.44 -14.33 13.78
CA ARG A 261 -19.49 -15.36 13.96
C ARG A 261 -20.60 -14.74 14.81
N ALA A 262 -21.77 -14.64 14.24
CA ALA A 262 -22.97 -14.27 14.97
C ALA A 262 -23.26 -15.26 16.12
#